data_ed2c1c6d3930bb2b99655a00b7d3264d
#
_entry.id   ed2c1c6d3930bb2b99655a00b7d3264d
#
_cell.length_a   1.000
_cell.length_b   1.000
_cell.length_c   1.000
_cell.angle_alpha   90.00
_cell.angle_beta   90.00
_cell.angle_gamma   90.00
#
_symmetry.space_group_name_H-M   'P 1'
#
loop_
_entity.id
_entity.type
_entity.pdbx_description
1 polymer ?
#
loop_
_entity_poly.entity_id
_entity_poly.type
_entity_poly.pdbx_seq_one_letter_code
_entity_poly.pdbx_strand_id
1 'polypeptide(L)'
;MSNQKGQHALVSGFSKKTKAEKIAWITENAFQNPTQAQEVLAKYTHPDAKRQNLHDDFIENAVANFYLPLGVAPNFIINDKIMTIPMAIEESSVVAAAANAAKFWATKGGI
;
A
#
# COMPACT_ATOMS: atom_id res chain seq x y z
N MET A 1 31.87 -3.18 14.52
CA MET A 1 31.27 -3.18 14.23
C MET A 1 30.65 -2.78 13.79
N SER A 2 30.44 -2.80 13.85
CA SER A 2 29.83 -2.60 13.38
C SER A 2 29.13 -2.04 13.14
N ASN A 3 29.35 -1.63 13.24
CA ASN A 3 28.64 -0.87 12.51
C ASN A 3 27.56 -1.52 11.90
N GLN A 4 26.87 -2.21 12.56
CA GLN A 4 25.73 -2.92 12.16
C GLN A 4 24.48 -2.08 12.36
N LYS A 5 24.67 -0.78 12.26
CA LYS A 5 23.56 0.14 12.28
C LYS A 5 22.56 -0.27 11.22
N GLY A 6 21.28 -0.31 11.57
CA GLY A 6 20.24 -0.75 10.66
C GLY A 6 19.95 -2.23 10.71
N GLN A 7 20.54 -2.95 11.67
CA GLN A 7 20.34 -4.39 11.76
C GLN A 7 19.97 -4.83 13.16
N HIS A 8 18.98 -5.63 13.27
CA HIS A 8 18.78 -6.63 14.34
C HIS A 8 18.76 -6.09 15.76
N ALA A 9 18.42 -4.84 15.97
CA ALA A 9 18.19 -4.35 17.31
C ALA A 9 16.84 -4.87 17.79
N LEU A 10 16.79 -5.30 19.04
CA LEU A 10 15.55 -5.70 19.65
C LEU A 10 14.93 -4.51 20.36
N VAL A 11 13.61 -4.48 20.45
CA VAL A 11 12.91 -3.39 21.11
C VAL A 11 11.73 -3.95 21.87
N SER A 12 11.50 -3.43 23.09
CA SER A 12 10.30 -3.76 23.84
C SER A 12 9.39 -2.55 23.89
N GLY A 13 8.07 -2.82 23.95
CA GLY A 13 7.09 -1.75 24.03
C GLY A 13 6.93 -0.94 22.76
N PHE A 14 7.27 -1.50 21.62
CA PHE A 14 7.20 -0.78 20.35
C PHE A 14 5.78 -0.27 20.07
N SER A 15 4.77 -1.10 20.32
CA SER A 15 3.39 -0.74 20.05
C SER A 15 2.90 0.45 20.86
N LYS A 16 3.56 0.74 21.97
CA LYS A 16 3.18 1.85 22.85
C LYS A 16 3.87 3.16 22.49
N LYS A 17 4.80 3.14 21.54
CA LYS A 17 5.47 4.34 21.07
C LYS A 17 4.53 5.17 20.21
N THR A 18 4.77 6.48 20.16
CA THR A 18 4.06 7.33 19.20
C THR A 18 4.53 6.98 17.79
N LYS A 19 3.76 7.42 16.78
CA LYS A 19 4.14 7.17 15.39
C LYS A 19 5.52 7.76 15.10
N ALA A 20 5.79 8.98 15.55
CA ALA A 20 7.09 9.62 15.34
C ALA A 20 8.22 8.81 15.97
N GLU A 21 7.99 8.29 17.17
CA GLU A 21 8.98 7.46 17.86
C GLU A 21 9.21 6.14 17.12
N LYS A 22 8.14 5.55 16.58
CA LYS A 22 8.27 4.32 15.80
C LYS A 22 9.10 4.54 14.54
N ILE A 23 8.82 5.64 13.82
CA ILE A 23 9.58 5.98 12.63
C ILE A 23 11.04 6.25 12.98
N ALA A 24 11.30 6.99 14.05
CA ALA A 24 12.67 7.26 14.50
C ALA A 24 13.40 5.96 14.81
N TRP A 25 12.75 5.07 15.55
CA TRP A 25 13.39 3.81 15.91
C TRP A 25 13.70 2.95 14.69
N ILE A 26 12.73 2.83 13.76
CA ILE A 26 12.90 1.94 12.62
C ILE A 26 13.94 2.47 11.64
N THR A 27 13.96 3.79 11.42
CA THR A 27 14.95 4.38 10.52
C THR A 27 16.35 4.30 11.09
N GLU A 28 16.49 4.41 12.41
CA GLU A 28 17.76 4.31 13.09
C GLU A 28 18.30 2.89 13.13
N ASN A 29 17.41 1.90 13.28
CA ASN A 29 17.81 0.53 13.59
C ASN A 29 17.61 -0.46 12.45
N ALA A 30 16.81 -0.15 11.44
CA ALA A 30 16.51 -1.07 10.35
C ALA A 30 17.06 -0.61 9.00
N PHE A 31 17.58 0.60 8.91
CA PHE A 31 18.09 1.14 7.65
C PHE A 31 19.53 1.63 7.84
N GLN A 32 20.30 1.56 6.77
CA GLN A 32 21.70 2.00 6.83
C GLN A 32 21.83 3.52 6.85
N ASN A 33 20.89 4.22 6.22
CA ASN A 33 20.90 5.68 6.17
C ASN A 33 19.58 6.20 6.75
N PRO A 34 19.56 6.52 8.06
CA PRO A 34 18.32 6.97 8.71
C PRO A 34 17.70 8.21 8.09
N THR A 35 18.50 9.19 7.70
CA THR A 35 17.96 10.42 7.11
C THR A 35 17.25 10.15 5.80
N GLN A 36 17.87 9.36 4.93
CA GLN A 36 17.27 9.00 3.66
C GLN A 36 16.00 8.17 3.87
N ALA A 37 16.02 7.25 4.81
CA ALA A 37 14.87 6.42 5.11
C ALA A 37 13.69 7.27 5.58
N GLN A 38 13.92 8.27 6.43
CA GLN A 38 12.87 9.17 6.88
C GLN A 38 12.28 9.96 5.71
N GLU A 39 13.12 10.43 4.79
CA GLU A 39 12.66 11.14 3.60
C GLU A 39 11.77 10.26 2.73
N VAL A 40 12.16 9.02 2.53
CA VAL A 40 11.38 8.08 1.74
C VAL A 40 10.02 7.82 2.39
N LEU A 41 10.01 7.53 3.69
CA LEU A 41 8.75 7.28 4.38
C LEU A 41 7.82 8.48 4.32
N ALA A 42 8.37 9.69 4.44
CA ALA A 42 7.56 10.91 4.35
C ALA A 42 6.88 11.06 3.00
N LYS A 43 7.53 10.61 1.92
CA LYS A 43 6.95 10.68 0.57
C LYS A 43 5.75 9.77 0.41
N TYR A 44 5.64 8.73 1.22
CA TYR A 44 4.53 7.78 1.16
C TYR A 44 3.52 8.06 2.27
N THR A 45 3.34 9.32 2.60
CA THR A 45 2.41 9.80 3.61
C THR A 45 1.44 10.77 2.94
N HIS A 46 0.15 10.65 3.25
CA HIS A 46 -0.84 11.55 2.67
C HIS A 46 -0.67 12.95 3.25
N PRO A 47 -0.71 14.00 2.41
CA PRO A 47 -0.54 15.38 2.92
C PRO A 47 -1.66 15.84 3.83
N ASP A 48 -2.87 15.28 3.71
CA ASP A 48 -3.96 15.57 4.61
C ASP A 48 -3.82 14.72 5.87
N ALA A 49 -3.51 15.36 6.98
CA ALA A 49 -3.24 14.66 8.25
C ALA A 49 -4.44 13.85 8.73
N LYS A 50 -5.65 14.35 8.49
CA LYS A 50 -6.87 13.65 8.92
C LYS A 50 -7.03 12.34 8.17
N ARG A 51 -6.76 12.36 6.87
CA ARG A 51 -6.81 11.13 6.05
C ARG A 51 -5.68 10.18 6.43
N GLN A 52 -4.51 10.69 6.70
CA GLN A 52 -3.40 9.85 7.10
C GLN A 52 -3.69 9.17 8.45
N ASN A 53 -4.28 9.89 9.38
CA ASN A 53 -4.65 9.31 10.67
C ASN A 53 -5.66 8.18 10.50
N LEU A 54 -6.59 8.32 9.58
CA LEU A 54 -7.54 7.26 9.27
C LEU A 54 -6.84 6.01 8.74
N HIS A 55 -5.88 6.20 7.83
CA HIS A 55 -5.09 5.08 7.33
C HIS A 55 -4.24 4.42 8.41
N ASP A 56 -3.67 5.22 9.29
CA ASP A 56 -2.84 4.71 10.38
C ASP A 56 -3.63 3.78 11.31
N ASP A 57 -4.94 3.99 11.39
CA ASP A 57 -5.78 3.18 12.27
C ASP A 57 -6.16 1.82 11.67
N PHE A 58 -5.83 1.56 10.40
CA PHE A 58 -6.18 0.30 9.77
C PHE A 58 -5.34 -0.86 10.28
N ILE A 59 -4.08 -0.61 10.64
CA ILE A 59 -3.19 -1.66 11.14
C ILE A 59 -2.37 -1.11 12.29
N GLU A 60 -1.83 -2.04 13.09
CA GLU A 60 -0.92 -1.67 14.18
C GLU A 60 0.42 -1.26 13.61
N ASN A 61 1.07 -0.33 14.30
CA ASN A 61 2.44 0.07 14.00
C ASN A 61 2.62 0.67 12.60
N ALA A 62 1.61 1.35 12.08
CA ALA A 62 1.69 1.98 10.77
C ALA A 62 2.77 3.08 10.78
N VAL A 63 3.62 3.10 9.76
CA VAL A 63 4.69 4.11 9.64
C VAL A 63 4.59 4.91 8.34
N ALA A 64 3.89 4.40 7.34
CA ALA A 64 3.70 5.06 6.05
C ALA A 64 2.63 4.31 5.28
N ASN A 65 2.34 4.76 4.08
CA ASN A 65 1.43 4.07 3.17
C ASN A 65 2.21 3.24 2.17
N PHE A 66 1.61 2.17 1.70
CA PHE A 66 2.17 1.35 0.63
C PHE A 66 1.25 1.45 -0.58
N TYR A 67 1.75 2.00 -1.69
CA TYR A 67 0.94 2.28 -2.86
C TYR A 67 0.82 1.06 -3.74
N LEU A 68 -0.42 0.77 -4.14
CA LEU A 68 -0.69 -0.23 -5.18
C LEU A 68 -1.31 0.49 -6.37
N PRO A 69 -0.95 0.10 -7.60
CA PRO A 69 -1.62 0.67 -8.77
C PRO A 69 -3.10 0.36 -8.78
N LEU A 70 -3.89 1.32 -9.21
CA LEU A 70 -5.33 1.13 -9.41
C LEU A 70 -5.60 1.11 -10.90
N GLY A 71 -6.05 -0.04 -11.39
CA GLY A 71 -6.45 -0.18 -12.78
C GLY A 71 -7.96 -0.35 -12.87
N VAL A 72 -8.46 -0.45 -14.09
CA VAL A 72 -9.88 -0.70 -14.33
C VAL A 72 -10.04 -1.75 -15.41
N ALA A 73 -11.06 -2.58 -15.24
CA ALA A 73 -11.46 -3.59 -16.23
C ALA A 73 -12.85 -3.23 -16.73
N PRO A 74 -12.97 -2.75 -17.97
CA PRO A 74 -14.29 -2.37 -18.51
C PRO A 74 -15.00 -3.57 -19.12
N ASN A 75 -16.19 -3.32 -19.62
CA ASN A 75 -16.99 -4.25 -20.44
C ASN A 75 -17.62 -5.40 -19.66
N PHE A 76 -17.77 -5.24 -18.34
CA PHE A 76 -18.57 -6.18 -17.58
C PHE A 76 -20.05 -5.87 -17.77
N ILE A 77 -20.83 -6.89 -18.06
CA ILE A 77 -22.30 -6.79 -18.05
C ILE A 77 -22.78 -7.70 -16.94
N ILE A 78 -23.32 -7.10 -15.90
CA ILE A 78 -23.76 -7.82 -14.70
C ILE A 78 -25.21 -7.40 -14.45
N ASN A 79 -26.11 -8.37 -14.42
CA ASN A 79 -27.54 -8.10 -14.25
C ASN A 79 -28.02 -7.05 -15.26
N ASP A 80 -27.61 -7.20 -16.51
CA ASP A 80 -27.95 -6.31 -17.63
C ASP A 80 -27.44 -4.88 -17.49
N LYS A 81 -26.51 -4.63 -16.57
CA LYS A 81 -25.90 -3.32 -16.40
C LYS A 81 -24.44 -3.37 -16.81
N ILE A 82 -24.02 -2.38 -17.58
CA ILE A 82 -22.63 -2.25 -18.02
C ILE A 82 -21.86 -1.59 -16.88
N MET A 83 -20.75 -2.23 -16.51
CA MET A 83 -19.93 -1.77 -15.39
C MET A 83 -18.46 -1.77 -15.74
N THR A 84 -17.72 -0.84 -15.14
CA THR A 84 -16.28 -0.83 -15.15
C THR A 84 -15.82 -1.15 -13.73
N ILE A 85 -15.00 -2.17 -13.58
CA ILE A 85 -14.61 -2.68 -12.27
C ILE A 85 -13.21 -2.16 -11.92
N PRO A 86 -13.05 -1.42 -10.82
CA PRO A 86 -11.71 -1.03 -10.37
C PRO A 86 -11.00 -2.22 -9.73
N MET A 87 -9.71 -2.32 -9.97
CA MET A 87 -8.89 -3.42 -9.46
C MET A 87 -7.54 -2.88 -9.00
N ALA A 88 -7.12 -3.28 -7.81
CA ALA A 88 -5.81 -2.93 -7.29
C ALA A 88 -5.05 -4.22 -7.03
N ILE A 89 -3.90 -4.37 -7.67
CA ILE A 89 -3.11 -5.58 -7.55
C ILE A 89 -1.65 -5.28 -7.87
N GLU A 90 -0.75 -6.03 -7.27
CA GLU A 90 0.69 -5.83 -7.43
C GLU A 90 1.25 -6.52 -8.67
N GLU A 91 0.45 -7.34 -9.33
CA GLU A 91 0.93 -8.18 -10.44
C GLU A 91 0.40 -7.69 -11.78
N SER A 92 1.24 -7.72 -12.80
CA SER A 92 0.83 -7.32 -14.14
C SER A 92 -0.08 -8.38 -14.78
N SER A 93 -0.83 -7.99 -15.80
CA SER A 93 -1.67 -8.86 -16.64
C SER A 93 -3.00 -9.30 -16.04
N VAL A 94 -3.21 -9.17 -14.72
CA VAL A 94 -4.47 -9.61 -14.11
C VAL A 94 -5.63 -8.72 -14.55
N VAL A 95 -5.44 -7.40 -14.52
CA VAL A 95 -6.47 -6.45 -14.95
C VAL A 95 -6.79 -6.65 -16.43
N ALA A 96 -5.75 -6.83 -17.27
CA ALA A 96 -5.93 -7.07 -18.70
C ALA A 96 -6.69 -8.38 -18.95
N ALA A 97 -6.37 -9.41 -18.20
CA ALA A 97 -7.06 -10.71 -18.33
C ALA A 97 -8.53 -10.59 -17.95
N ALA A 98 -8.83 -9.86 -16.87
CA ALA A 98 -10.19 -9.64 -16.45
C ALA A 98 -10.99 -8.86 -17.49
N ALA A 99 -10.38 -7.81 -18.07
CA ALA A 99 -11.03 -7.02 -19.10
C ALA A 99 -11.27 -7.85 -20.37
N ASN A 100 -10.32 -8.68 -20.76
CA ASN A 100 -10.47 -9.56 -21.92
C ASN A 100 -11.59 -10.59 -21.71
N ALA A 101 -11.67 -11.16 -20.52
CA ALA A 101 -12.74 -12.10 -20.20
C ALA A 101 -14.09 -11.40 -20.23
N ALA A 102 -14.17 -10.22 -19.66
CA ALA A 102 -15.42 -9.45 -19.65
C ALA A 102 -15.87 -9.13 -21.07
N LYS A 103 -14.94 -8.69 -21.92
CA LYS A 103 -15.23 -8.40 -23.32
C LYS A 103 -15.77 -9.62 -24.07
N PHE A 104 -15.15 -10.77 -23.85
CA PHE A 104 -15.60 -12.01 -24.46
C PHE A 104 -17.05 -12.33 -24.08
N TRP A 105 -17.35 -12.28 -22.80
CA TRP A 105 -18.70 -12.60 -22.31
C TRP A 105 -19.72 -11.53 -22.65
N ALA A 106 -19.30 -10.28 -22.82
CA ALA A 106 -20.22 -9.19 -23.17
C ALA A 106 -20.93 -9.47 -24.49
N THR A 107 -20.22 -10.10 -25.45
CA THR A 107 -20.83 -10.46 -26.75
C THR A 107 -21.82 -11.61 -26.63
N LYS A 108 -21.86 -12.26 -25.48
CA LYS A 108 -22.73 -13.43 -25.24
C LYS A 108 -23.75 -13.15 -24.14
N GLY A 109 -24.03 -11.87 -23.85
CA GLY A 109 -25.02 -11.49 -22.86
C GLY A 109 -24.48 -11.09 -21.51
N GLY A 110 -23.15 -11.17 -21.31
CA GLY A 110 -22.51 -10.79 -20.06
C GLY A 110 -22.28 -11.96 -19.13
N ILE A 111 -22.00 -11.63 -17.89
CA ILE A 111 -21.65 -12.62 -16.87
C ILE A 111 -22.83 -12.91 -15.99
#